data_bba1331066a4435378ff18eb8ebd4d1c
#
_entry.id   bba1331066a4435378ff18eb8ebd4d1c
#
_cell.length_a   1.000
_cell.length_b   1.000
_cell.length_c   1.000
_cell.angle_alpha   90.00
_cell.angle_beta   90.00
_cell.angle_gamma   90.00
#
_symmetry.space_group_name_H-M   'P 1'
#
loop_
_entity.id
_entity.type
_entity.pdbx_description
1 polymer ?
#
loop_
_entity_poly.entity_id
_entity_poly.type
_entity_poly.pdbx_seq_one_letter_code
_entity_poly.pdbx_strand_id
1 'polypeptide(L)'
;GISGVMLGMIPIDIHVSDTYFVVAHIHFVLFGGSVFTIFAGIYHWFPKMTGRMYDERLGRIHFWGTVIGTWMTFIPVHWIGMDGMPRRVADYATQYGEWNLLISVSAFVLGAAQLVFLYNMIVSWRFGPKAGNNPWRANTIEWQVSSPPPVFNFDEIPRVVGGPYEYGTPGARHAIMGGEGEGAEVPETKPSTVTAPS
;
A
#
# COMPACT_ATOMS: atom_id res chain seq x y z
N GLY A 1 0.02 13.76 9.33
CA GLY A 1 -0.22 15.19 9.00
C GLY A 1 -0.12 16.11 10.21
N ILE A 2 -0.68 15.72 11.35
CA ILE A 2 -0.69 16.59 12.58
C ILE A 2 0.72 16.95 13.04
N SER A 3 1.62 15.97 13.13
CA SER A 3 3.03 16.23 13.51
C SER A 3 3.76 17.13 12.51
N GLY A 4 3.39 17.05 11.22
CA GLY A 4 3.92 17.95 10.21
C GLY A 4 3.45 19.39 10.35
N VAL A 5 2.18 19.59 10.72
CA VAL A 5 1.66 20.92 11.05
C VAL A 5 2.40 21.49 12.27
N MET A 6 2.64 20.67 13.31
CA MET A 6 3.42 21.09 14.49
C MET A 6 4.83 21.53 14.11
N LEU A 7 5.52 20.78 13.26
CA LEU A 7 6.86 21.16 12.75
C LEU A 7 6.83 22.38 11.83
N GLY A 8 5.70 22.66 11.15
CA GLY A 8 5.53 23.87 10.36
C GLY A 8 5.25 25.13 11.18
N MET A 9 4.99 24.99 12.46
CA MET A 9 4.72 26.12 13.37
C MET A 9 6.01 26.53 14.12
N ILE A 10 6.59 27.68 13.79
CA ILE A 10 7.84 28.17 14.36
C ILE A 10 7.90 28.07 15.90
N PRO A 11 6.88 28.47 16.68
CA PRO A 11 6.93 28.37 18.13
C PRO A 11 7.08 26.94 18.66
N ILE A 12 6.60 25.94 17.92
CA ILE A 12 6.71 24.53 18.30
C ILE A 12 8.03 23.97 17.76
N ASP A 13 8.36 24.26 16.50
CA ASP A 13 9.53 23.73 15.83
C ASP A 13 10.84 24.07 16.55
N ILE A 14 10.96 25.29 17.13
CA ILE A 14 12.12 25.69 17.92
C ILE A 14 12.42 24.70 19.06
N HIS A 15 11.39 24.08 19.64
CA HIS A 15 11.54 23.15 20.76
C HIS A 15 11.76 21.70 20.34
N VAL A 16 11.20 21.29 19.19
CA VAL A 16 11.19 19.89 18.74
C VAL A 16 12.12 19.62 17.56
N SER A 17 12.65 20.66 16.93
CA SER A 17 13.65 20.55 15.87
C SER A 17 14.91 19.87 16.44
N ASP A 18 15.50 18.96 15.67
CA ASP A 18 16.66 18.14 16.09
C ASP A 18 16.41 17.20 17.28
N THR A 19 15.17 16.98 17.69
CA THR A 19 14.77 15.92 18.63
C THR A 19 14.26 14.67 17.90
N TYR A 20 13.98 13.62 18.67
CA TYR A 20 13.34 12.41 18.17
C TYR A 20 11.93 12.65 17.61
N PHE A 21 11.29 13.78 17.89
CA PHE A 21 10.01 14.15 17.28
C PHE A 21 10.09 14.22 15.74
N VAL A 22 11.16 14.80 15.21
CA VAL A 22 11.40 14.85 13.75
C VAL A 22 11.58 13.45 13.20
N VAL A 23 12.31 12.58 13.92
CA VAL A 23 12.51 11.17 13.52
C VAL A 23 11.17 10.44 13.44
N ALA A 24 10.32 10.60 14.45
CA ALA A 24 9.00 10.00 14.48
C ALA A 24 8.12 10.49 13.31
N HIS A 25 8.07 11.79 13.09
CA HIS A 25 7.32 12.39 11.98
C HIS A 25 7.74 11.82 10.63
N ILE A 26 9.03 11.83 10.33
CA ILE A 26 9.54 11.34 9.05
C ILE A 26 9.24 9.86 8.85
N HIS A 27 9.31 9.03 9.90
CA HIS A 27 8.97 7.62 9.78
C HIS A 27 7.46 7.40 9.56
N PHE A 28 6.58 8.17 10.17
CA PHE A 28 5.16 8.13 9.85
C PHE A 28 4.87 8.55 8.40
N VAL A 29 5.58 9.55 7.88
CA VAL A 29 5.47 9.96 6.48
C VAL A 29 5.97 8.87 5.53
N LEU A 30 7.15 8.28 5.82
CA LEU A 30 7.73 7.23 4.99
C LEU A 30 6.90 5.95 5.01
N PHE A 31 6.55 5.44 6.20
CA PHE A 31 5.74 4.22 6.29
C PHE A 31 4.33 4.45 5.75
N GLY A 32 3.65 5.51 6.17
CA GLY A 32 2.29 5.81 5.72
C GLY A 32 2.19 6.13 4.24
N GLY A 33 3.12 6.93 3.71
CA GLY A 33 3.09 7.37 2.33
C GLY A 33 3.75 6.41 1.34
N SER A 34 4.86 5.77 1.70
CA SER A 34 5.65 4.97 0.77
C SER A 34 5.59 3.48 1.07
N VAL A 35 5.99 3.06 2.29
CA VAL A 35 6.16 1.63 2.59
C VAL A 35 4.84 0.87 2.50
N PHE A 36 3.77 1.36 3.13
CA PHE A 36 2.46 0.72 3.04
C PHE A 36 1.92 0.71 1.61
N THR A 37 2.14 1.78 0.85
CA THR A 37 1.69 1.87 -0.55
C THR A 37 2.45 0.89 -1.43
N ILE A 38 3.76 0.73 -1.22
CA ILE A 38 4.58 -0.26 -1.94
C ILE A 38 4.06 -1.68 -1.65
N PHE A 39 3.82 -2.03 -0.38
CA PHE A 39 3.25 -3.33 -0.04
C PHE A 39 1.87 -3.55 -0.64
N ALA A 40 1.00 -2.52 -0.59
CA ALA A 40 -0.31 -2.59 -1.24
C ALA A 40 -0.18 -2.87 -2.74
N GLY A 41 0.74 -2.19 -3.43
CA GLY A 41 1.04 -2.43 -4.83
C GLY A 41 1.56 -3.84 -5.09
N ILE A 42 2.50 -4.33 -4.28
CA ILE A 42 3.02 -5.70 -4.43
C ILE A 42 1.90 -6.72 -4.27
N TYR A 43 1.08 -6.65 -3.22
CA TYR A 43 -0.05 -7.57 -3.03
C TYR A 43 -1.07 -7.48 -4.15
N HIS A 44 -1.38 -6.25 -4.61
CA HIS A 44 -2.35 -6.03 -5.68
C HIS A 44 -1.90 -6.64 -6.99
N TRP A 45 -0.67 -6.40 -7.41
CA TRP A 45 -0.13 -6.87 -8.69
C TRP A 45 0.59 -8.22 -8.62
N PHE A 46 0.77 -8.82 -7.44
CA PHE A 46 1.40 -10.13 -7.31
C PHE A 46 0.77 -11.20 -8.21
N PRO A 47 -0.58 -11.34 -8.27
CA PRO A 47 -1.22 -12.29 -9.17
C PRO A 47 -0.91 -12.02 -10.64
N LYS A 48 -0.85 -10.75 -11.03
CA LYS A 48 -0.54 -10.34 -12.40
C LYS A 48 0.89 -10.66 -12.77
N MET A 49 1.85 -10.35 -11.89
CA MET A 49 3.28 -10.55 -12.13
C MET A 49 3.69 -12.03 -12.14
N THR A 50 3.08 -12.84 -11.25
CA THR A 50 3.51 -14.22 -11.02
C THR A 50 2.58 -15.28 -11.58
N GLY A 51 1.35 -14.92 -11.92
CA GLY A 51 0.28 -15.86 -12.29
C GLY A 51 -0.25 -16.70 -11.12
N ARG A 52 0.10 -16.35 -9.88
CA ARG A 52 -0.27 -17.09 -8.67
C ARG A 52 -0.84 -16.17 -7.61
N MET A 53 -1.71 -16.71 -6.76
CA MET A 53 -2.21 -16.00 -5.59
C MET A 53 -1.27 -16.20 -4.40
N TYR A 54 -1.15 -15.16 -3.57
CA TYR A 54 -0.49 -15.26 -2.28
C TYR A 54 -1.41 -15.84 -1.20
N ASP A 55 -0.83 -16.25 -0.07
CA ASP A 55 -1.62 -16.67 1.10
C ASP A 55 -2.18 -15.45 1.83
N GLU A 56 -3.50 -15.36 1.85
CA GLU A 56 -4.25 -14.24 2.44
C GLU A 56 -4.07 -14.15 3.96
N ARG A 57 -3.90 -15.31 4.66
CA ARG A 57 -3.71 -15.31 6.12
C ARG A 57 -2.36 -14.72 6.48
N LEU A 58 -1.31 -15.13 5.76
CA LEU A 58 0.03 -14.57 5.94
C LEU A 58 0.04 -13.08 5.56
N GLY A 59 -0.71 -12.68 4.52
CA GLY A 59 -0.89 -11.29 4.14
C GLY A 59 -1.49 -10.45 5.27
N ARG A 60 -2.52 -10.94 5.95
CA ARG A 60 -3.14 -10.26 7.10
C ARG A 60 -2.20 -10.20 8.31
N ILE A 61 -1.46 -11.26 8.59
CA ILE A 61 -0.46 -11.27 9.68
C ILE A 61 0.61 -10.21 9.41
N HIS A 62 1.14 -10.17 8.17
CA HIS A 62 2.11 -9.14 7.77
C HIS A 62 1.52 -7.74 7.92
N PHE A 63 0.31 -7.50 7.40
CA PHE A 63 -0.32 -6.18 7.48
C PHE A 63 -0.47 -5.70 8.92
N TRP A 64 -1.11 -6.49 9.77
CA TRP A 64 -1.33 -6.09 11.16
C TRP A 64 -0.04 -6.01 11.97
N GLY A 65 0.90 -6.93 11.74
CA GLY A 65 2.23 -6.87 12.37
C GLY A 65 2.98 -5.60 11.98
N THR A 66 2.90 -5.19 10.72
CA THR A 66 3.51 -3.94 10.23
C THR A 66 2.82 -2.72 10.80
N VAL A 67 1.47 -2.65 10.81
CA VAL A 67 0.72 -1.52 11.38
C VAL A 67 1.02 -1.36 12.86
N ILE A 68 0.83 -2.42 13.64
CA ILE A 68 1.02 -2.39 15.10
C ILE A 68 2.48 -2.09 15.43
N GLY A 69 3.43 -2.78 14.75
CA GLY A 69 4.86 -2.56 14.95
C GLY A 69 5.28 -1.12 14.65
N THR A 70 4.78 -0.54 13.55
CA THR A 70 5.05 0.86 13.21
C THR A 70 4.50 1.82 14.27
N TRP A 71 3.27 1.63 14.72
CA TRP A 71 2.67 2.51 15.70
C TRP A 71 3.32 2.39 17.07
N MET A 72 3.58 1.19 17.53
CA MET A 72 4.25 0.97 18.82
C MET A 72 5.72 1.42 18.81
N THR A 73 6.36 1.44 17.65
CA THR A 73 7.71 2.00 17.51
C THR A 73 7.67 3.53 17.51
N PHE A 74 6.89 4.14 16.63
CA PHE A 74 7.04 5.56 16.32
C PHE A 74 6.10 6.52 17.09
N ILE A 75 5.00 6.04 17.71
CA ILE A 75 4.21 6.91 18.60
C ILE A 75 5.01 7.29 19.86
N PRO A 76 5.64 6.34 20.57
CA PRO A 76 6.47 6.70 21.73
C PRO A 76 7.65 7.60 21.35
N VAL A 77 8.20 7.47 20.15
CA VAL A 77 9.29 8.32 19.66
C VAL A 77 8.85 9.79 19.56
N HIS A 78 7.56 10.08 19.25
CA HIS A 78 7.05 11.45 19.34
C HIS A 78 7.09 11.98 20.76
N TRP A 79 6.71 11.17 21.74
CA TRP A 79 6.65 11.60 23.15
C TRP A 79 8.04 11.90 23.70
N ILE A 80 9.00 11.01 23.53
CA ILE A 80 10.37 11.27 23.99
C ILE A 80 11.02 12.43 23.23
N GLY A 81 10.64 12.64 21.97
CA GLY A 81 11.06 13.82 21.21
C GLY A 81 10.48 15.13 21.72
N MET A 82 9.21 15.13 22.16
CA MET A 82 8.58 16.29 22.81
C MET A 82 9.20 16.57 24.19
N ASP A 83 9.67 15.54 24.88
CA ASP A 83 10.37 15.66 26.15
C ASP A 83 11.85 16.11 25.99
N GLY A 84 12.27 16.36 24.76
CA GLY A 84 13.58 16.94 24.43
C GLY A 84 14.69 15.95 24.16
N MET A 85 14.42 14.65 23.99
CA MET A 85 15.45 13.70 23.62
C MET A 85 16.05 14.08 22.26
N PRO A 86 17.35 14.42 22.18
CA PRO A 86 17.99 14.82 20.93
C PRO A 86 18.16 13.61 19.99
N ARG A 87 18.07 13.86 18.68
CA ARG A 87 18.41 12.87 17.67
C ARG A 87 19.92 12.80 17.43
N ARG A 88 20.41 11.71 16.82
CA ARG A 88 21.80 11.54 16.39
C ARG A 88 22.83 11.54 17.53
N VAL A 89 22.41 11.09 18.70
CA VAL A 89 23.29 10.93 19.86
C VAL A 89 23.72 9.47 19.99
N ALA A 90 24.92 9.25 20.48
CA ALA A 90 25.46 7.92 20.76
C ALA A 90 24.90 7.34 22.08
N ASP A 91 24.55 8.21 23.00
CA ASP A 91 23.97 7.86 24.31
C ASP A 91 22.89 8.87 24.67
N TYR A 92 22.00 8.50 25.58
CA TYR A 92 20.83 9.32 25.99
C TYR A 92 20.67 9.24 27.51
N ALA A 93 19.92 10.22 28.06
CA ALA A 93 19.65 10.28 29.49
C ALA A 93 18.87 9.03 29.95
N THR A 94 19.20 8.55 31.15
CA THR A 94 18.64 7.30 31.73
C THR A 94 17.12 7.30 31.81
N GLN A 95 16.48 8.47 31.94
CA GLN A 95 15.02 8.61 31.93
C GLN A 95 14.33 8.09 30.67
N TYR A 96 15.06 8.02 29.54
CA TYR A 96 14.52 7.50 28.27
C TYR A 96 14.74 6.00 28.08
N GLY A 97 15.41 5.32 29.04
CA GLY A 97 15.80 3.92 28.92
C GLY A 97 14.63 2.98 28.68
N GLU A 98 13.57 3.06 29.48
CA GLU A 98 12.39 2.22 29.35
C GLU A 98 11.66 2.45 28.02
N TRP A 99 11.53 3.72 27.61
CA TRP A 99 10.93 4.06 26.32
C TRP A 99 11.73 3.51 25.15
N ASN A 100 13.06 3.64 25.19
CA ASN A 100 13.92 3.12 24.13
C ASN A 100 13.91 1.58 24.08
N LEU A 101 13.76 0.92 25.24
CA LEU A 101 13.58 -0.54 25.28
C LEU A 101 12.27 -0.94 24.61
N LEU A 102 11.14 -0.30 24.95
CA LEU A 102 9.85 -0.56 24.31
C LEU A 102 9.92 -0.33 22.79
N ILE A 103 10.51 0.80 22.37
CA ILE A 103 10.68 1.14 20.95
C ILE A 103 11.51 0.06 20.25
N SER A 104 12.61 -0.40 20.86
CA SER A 104 13.47 -1.43 20.29
C SER A 104 12.75 -2.76 20.12
N VAL A 105 12.04 -3.22 21.16
CA VAL A 105 11.25 -4.46 21.07
C VAL A 105 10.19 -4.36 19.98
N SER A 106 9.50 -3.21 19.91
CA SER A 106 8.48 -2.97 18.87
C SER A 106 9.09 -2.95 17.45
N ALA A 107 10.30 -2.40 17.31
CA ALA A 107 11.02 -2.42 16.04
C ALA A 107 11.41 -3.85 15.61
N PHE A 108 11.77 -4.72 16.55
CA PHE A 108 11.99 -6.15 16.25
C PHE A 108 10.71 -6.86 15.82
N VAL A 109 9.56 -6.55 16.44
CA VAL A 109 8.25 -7.07 16.00
C VAL A 109 7.94 -6.60 14.58
N LEU A 110 8.17 -5.31 14.29
CA LEU A 110 8.04 -4.75 12.95
C LEU A 110 8.95 -5.49 11.94
N GLY A 111 10.20 -5.73 12.31
CA GLY A 111 11.15 -6.49 11.48
C GLY A 111 10.69 -7.93 11.24
N ALA A 112 10.19 -8.62 12.27
CA ALA A 112 9.66 -9.97 12.16
C ALA A 112 8.45 -10.05 11.21
N ALA A 113 7.59 -9.04 11.19
CA ALA A 113 6.47 -8.96 10.24
C ALA A 113 6.95 -8.95 8.79
N GLN A 114 8.10 -8.32 8.50
CA GLN A 114 8.68 -8.31 7.15
C GLN A 114 9.17 -9.71 6.71
N LEU A 115 9.63 -10.53 7.65
CA LEU A 115 10.00 -11.93 7.34
C LEU A 115 8.78 -12.75 6.94
N VAL A 116 7.62 -12.50 7.56
CA VAL A 116 6.34 -13.12 7.14
C VAL A 116 5.98 -12.72 5.71
N PHE A 117 6.18 -11.46 5.34
CA PHE A 117 5.97 -10.99 3.97
C PHE A 117 6.88 -11.73 2.99
N LEU A 118 8.19 -11.76 3.25
CA LEU A 118 9.14 -12.43 2.37
C LEU A 118 8.82 -13.91 2.21
N TYR A 119 8.52 -14.59 3.29
CA TYR A 119 8.10 -15.99 3.27
C TYR A 119 6.85 -16.18 2.40
N ASN A 120 5.81 -15.36 2.62
CA ASN A 120 4.57 -15.41 1.84
C ASN A 120 4.84 -15.21 0.34
N MET A 121 5.61 -14.21 -0.03
CA MET A 121 5.91 -13.92 -1.44
C MET A 121 6.69 -15.06 -2.10
N ILE A 122 7.74 -15.58 -1.47
CA ILE A 122 8.60 -16.64 -2.02
C ILE A 122 7.82 -17.96 -2.16
N VAL A 123 7.10 -18.36 -1.11
CA VAL A 123 6.34 -19.62 -1.11
C VAL A 123 5.18 -19.55 -2.09
N SER A 124 4.45 -18.44 -2.11
CA SER A 124 3.31 -18.27 -3.00
C SER A 124 3.73 -18.17 -4.47
N TRP A 125 4.86 -17.54 -4.76
CA TRP A 125 5.41 -17.52 -6.13
C TRP A 125 5.72 -18.93 -6.64
N ARG A 126 6.19 -19.81 -5.77
CA ARG A 126 6.60 -21.15 -6.15
C ARG A 126 5.46 -22.17 -6.09
N PHE A 127 4.62 -22.09 -5.08
CA PHE A 127 3.63 -23.11 -4.73
C PHE A 127 2.19 -22.57 -4.59
N GLY A 128 1.98 -21.26 -4.71
CA GLY A 128 0.65 -20.66 -4.58
C GLY A 128 -0.32 -21.18 -5.65
N PRO A 129 -1.63 -21.14 -5.39
CA PRO A 129 -2.65 -21.51 -6.37
C PRO A 129 -2.56 -20.59 -7.59
N LYS A 130 -2.90 -21.12 -8.77
CA LYS A 130 -2.93 -20.32 -9.99
C LYS A 130 -3.95 -19.19 -9.85
N ALA A 131 -3.53 -17.98 -10.14
CA ALA A 131 -4.43 -16.84 -10.25
C ALA A 131 -5.12 -16.88 -11.62
N GLY A 132 -6.39 -16.48 -11.66
CA GLY A 132 -7.04 -16.15 -12.92
C GLY A 132 -6.46 -14.86 -13.50
N ASN A 133 -6.86 -14.52 -14.72
CA ASN A 133 -6.42 -13.28 -15.37
C ASN A 133 -6.88 -12.03 -14.61
N ASN A 134 -8.03 -12.11 -13.95
CA ASN A 134 -8.64 -11.00 -13.20
C ASN A 134 -9.18 -11.48 -11.84
N PRO A 135 -8.34 -11.73 -10.85
CA PRO A 135 -8.78 -12.20 -9.53
C PRO A 135 -9.57 -11.15 -8.74
N TRP A 136 -9.38 -9.87 -9.07
CA TRP A 136 -10.03 -8.76 -8.38
C TRP A 136 -11.36 -8.32 -9.03
N ARG A 137 -11.72 -8.88 -10.19
CA ARG A 137 -12.86 -8.46 -11.02
C ARG A 137 -12.78 -6.96 -11.35
N ALA A 138 -11.58 -6.47 -11.60
CA ALA A 138 -11.33 -5.09 -11.95
C ALA A 138 -11.58 -4.85 -13.45
N ASN A 139 -12.03 -3.64 -13.81
CA ASN A 139 -12.35 -3.28 -15.19
C ASN A 139 -11.18 -2.69 -15.95
N THR A 140 -10.09 -2.31 -15.27
CA THR A 140 -8.94 -1.68 -15.88
C THR A 140 -8.19 -2.62 -16.82
N ILE A 141 -7.52 -2.06 -17.82
CA ILE A 141 -6.96 -2.79 -18.96
C ILE A 141 -5.95 -3.87 -18.54
N GLU A 142 -5.13 -3.58 -17.54
CA GLU A 142 -4.13 -4.50 -17.04
C GLU A 142 -4.71 -5.82 -16.50
N TRP A 143 -5.98 -5.82 -16.09
CA TRP A 143 -6.67 -7.02 -15.60
C TRP A 143 -7.40 -7.80 -16.69
N GLN A 144 -7.38 -7.31 -17.93
CA GLN A 144 -8.00 -7.98 -19.08
C GLN A 144 -7.01 -8.84 -19.88
N VAL A 145 -5.71 -8.71 -19.59
CA VAL A 145 -4.66 -9.56 -20.17
C VAL A 145 -4.36 -10.78 -19.30
N SER A 146 -3.62 -11.73 -19.84
CA SER A 146 -3.20 -12.94 -19.11
C SER A 146 -2.33 -12.59 -17.88
N SER A 147 -2.26 -13.53 -16.94
CA SER A 147 -1.41 -13.45 -15.76
C SER A 147 -0.44 -14.64 -15.74
N PRO A 148 0.87 -14.48 -15.99
CA PRO A 148 1.58 -13.22 -16.33
C PRO A 148 1.19 -12.64 -17.69
N PRO A 149 1.39 -11.34 -17.92
CA PRO A 149 1.12 -10.70 -19.20
C PRO A 149 2.16 -11.14 -20.25
N PRO A 150 1.82 -11.16 -21.55
CA PRO A 150 2.79 -11.40 -22.62
C PRO A 150 3.83 -10.26 -22.68
N VAL A 151 4.93 -10.50 -23.41
CA VAL A 151 6.09 -9.58 -23.48
C VAL A 151 5.69 -8.17 -23.94
N PHE A 152 4.74 -8.08 -24.85
CA PHE A 152 4.23 -6.79 -25.37
C PHE A 152 2.94 -6.32 -24.68
N ASN A 153 2.54 -6.95 -23.57
CA ASN A 153 1.30 -6.76 -22.83
C ASN A 153 0.02 -7.12 -23.61
N PHE A 154 -0.07 -6.79 -24.87
CA PHE A 154 -1.24 -7.04 -25.72
C PHE A 154 -0.79 -7.64 -27.06
N ASP A 155 -1.44 -8.69 -27.50
CA ASP A 155 -1.24 -9.26 -28.85
C ASP A 155 -1.91 -8.36 -29.90
N GLU A 156 -3.02 -7.72 -29.54
CA GLU A 156 -3.73 -6.71 -30.34
C GLU A 156 -4.08 -5.50 -29.48
N ILE A 157 -4.14 -4.32 -30.09
CA ILE A 157 -4.45 -3.09 -29.36
C ILE A 157 -5.88 -3.14 -28.83
N PRO A 158 -6.10 -3.05 -27.50
CA PRO A 158 -7.42 -3.10 -26.93
C PRO A 158 -8.25 -1.86 -27.33
N ARG A 159 -9.53 -2.08 -27.70
CA ARG A 159 -10.47 -1.01 -27.99
C ARG A 159 -11.19 -0.60 -26.71
N VAL A 160 -10.97 0.63 -26.25
CA VAL A 160 -11.67 1.18 -25.08
C VAL A 160 -13.14 1.46 -25.45
N VAL A 161 -14.07 0.92 -24.66
CA VAL A 161 -15.51 0.99 -24.89
C VAL A 161 -16.29 1.60 -23.74
N GLY A 162 -15.72 1.71 -22.56
CA GLY A 162 -16.37 2.27 -21.38
C GLY A 162 -15.42 2.84 -20.37
N GLY A 163 -15.92 3.36 -19.26
CA GLY A 163 -15.12 3.88 -18.15
C GLY A 163 -14.46 2.75 -17.33
N PRO A 164 -13.26 2.99 -16.76
CA PRO A 164 -12.59 1.98 -15.94
C PRO A 164 -13.21 1.81 -14.54
N TYR A 165 -14.08 2.73 -14.12
CA TYR A 165 -14.62 2.79 -12.76
C TYR A 165 -16.10 2.36 -12.63
N GLU A 166 -16.67 1.78 -13.68
CA GLU A 166 -18.04 1.29 -13.68
C GLU A 166 -18.19 -0.05 -12.94
N TYR A 167 -17.72 -0.08 -11.68
CA TYR A 167 -17.79 -1.27 -10.83
C TYR A 167 -19.23 -1.57 -10.42
N GLY A 168 -19.60 -2.85 -10.49
CA GLY A 168 -20.94 -3.32 -10.10
C GLY A 168 -22.04 -3.06 -11.12
N THR A 169 -21.74 -2.42 -12.24
CA THR A 169 -22.68 -2.26 -13.35
C THR A 169 -22.71 -3.55 -14.18
N PRO A 170 -23.86 -4.23 -14.31
CA PRO A 170 -23.95 -5.44 -15.12
C PRO A 170 -23.54 -5.17 -16.58
N GLY A 171 -22.59 -5.99 -17.09
CA GLY A 171 -22.13 -5.87 -18.47
C GLY A 171 -21.12 -4.73 -18.74
N ALA A 172 -20.78 -3.92 -17.74
CA ALA A 172 -19.75 -2.88 -17.90
C ALA A 172 -18.39 -3.50 -18.26
N ARG A 173 -17.78 -3.01 -19.34
CA ARG A 173 -16.43 -3.37 -19.79
C ARG A 173 -15.68 -2.11 -20.11
N HIS A 174 -14.43 -2.02 -19.65
CA HIS A 174 -13.58 -0.88 -19.99
C HIS A 174 -12.98 -1.03 -21.39
N ALA A 175 -12.52 -2.23 -21.75
CA ALA A 175 -11.94 -2.49 -23.06
C ALA A 175 -12.37 -3.87 -23.59
N ILE A 176 -12.32 -4.02 -24.90
CA ILE A 176 -12.52 -5.28 -25.62
C ILE A 176 -11.18 -5.66 -26.25
N MET A 177 -10.73 -6.90 -26.00
CA MET A 177 -9.54 -7.47 -26.62
C MET A 177 -9.85 -7.90 -28.05
N GLY A 178 -8.88 -7.81 -28.94
CA GLY A 178 -9.03 -8.19 -30.33
C GLY A 178 -9.58 -9.62 -30.49
N GLY A 179 -10.50 -9.81 -31.41
CA GLY A 179 -11.18 -11.10 -31.69
C GLY A 179 -12.49 -11.35 -30.96
N GLU A 180 -12.82 -10.62 -29.88
CA GLU A 180 -14.11 -10.79 -29.17
C GLU A 180 -15.23 -9.87 -29.66
N GLY A 181 -15.13 -9.22 -30.81
CA GLY A 181 -16.03 -8.09 -31.08
C GLY A 181 -16.49 -7.80 -32.48
N GLU A 182 -16.44 -8.73 -33.43
CA GLU A 182 -17.11 -8.49 -34.74
C GLU A 182 -18.61 -8.73 -34.76
N GLY A 183 -19.28 -8.76 -33.63
CA GLY A 183 -20.74 -8.97 -33.55
C GLY A 183 -21.43 -8.46 -32.28
N ALA A 184 -20.70 -7.88 -31.33
CA ALA A 184 -21.34 -7.33 -30.15
C ALA A 184 -21.72 -5.86 -30.40
N GLU A 185 -23.00 -5.59 -30.58
CA GLU A 185 -23.54 -4.25 -30.48
C GLU A 185 -23.09 -3.60 -29.19
N VAL A 186 -22.34 -2.50 -29.30
CA VAL A 186 -21.99 -1.65 -28.16
C VAL A 186 -23.31 -1.07 -27.62
N PRO A 187 -23.68 -1.38 -26.35
CA PRO A 187 -24.83 -0.70 -25.77
C PRO A 187 -24.53 0.80 -25.78
N GLU A 188 -25.35 1.59 -26.46
CA GLU A 188 -25.25 3.05 -26.38
C GLU A 188 -25.32 3.47 -24.91
N THR A 189 -24.20 3.88 -24.37
CA THR A 189 -24.15 4.51 -23.05
C THR A 189 -24.84 5.86 -23.17
N LYS A 190 -26.10 5.92 -22.70
CA LYS A 190 -26.75 7.22 -22.50
C LYS A 190 -25.85 8.06 -21.60
N PRO A 191 -25.52 9.30 -22.00
CA PRO A 191 -24.73 10.17 -21.14
C PRO A 191 -25.47 10.36 -19.81
N SER A 192 -24.79 10.04 -18.71
CA SER A 192 -25.31 10.30 -17.38
C SER A 192 -25.52 11.80 -17.24
N THR A 193 -26.77 12.24 -17.22
CA THR A 193 -27.14 13.59 -16.84
C THR A 193 -26.81 13.77 -15.37
N VAL A 194 -25.63 14.30 -15.10
CA VAL A 194 -25.28 14.81 -13.77
C VAL A 194 -26.12 16.07 -13.56
N THR A 195 -27.26 15.92 -12.88
CA THR A 195 -28.00 17.05 -12.35
C THR A 195 -27.19 17.63 -11.21
N ALA A 196 -26.66 18.84 -11.39
CA ALA A 196 -26.04 19.58 -10.31
C ALA A 196 -27.09 19.85 -9.21
N PRO A 197 -26.75 19.68 -7.93
CA PRO A 197 -27.63 20.07 -6.86
C PRO A 197 -27.81 21.59 -6.82
N SER A 198 -29.07 22.01 -6.78
CA SER A 198 -29.53 23.40 -6.59
C SER A 198 -29.20 23.91 -5.20
#